data_77fe7f8d91f01916ec7ecd0fb347877f
#
_entry.id   77fe7f8d91f01916ec7ecd0fb347877f
#
_cell.length_a   1.000
_cell.length_b   1.000
_cell.length_c   1.000
_cell.angle_alpha   90.00
_cell.angle_beta   90.00
_cell.angle_gamma   90.00
#
_symmetry.space_group_name_H-M   'P 1'
#
loop_
_entity.id
_entity.type
_entity.pdbx_description
1 polymer ?
#
loop_
_entity_poly.entity_id
_entity_poly.type
_entity_poly.pdbx_seq_one_letter_code
_entity_poly.pdbx_strand_id
1 'polypeptide(L)'
;MTDQYESPLSSRYASDYMLRLFSQQKRIETWRKLWISLAKAEHSLGLPITEKQIEELEAHITDIDFACAAAREKEVRHDVMAHVYTYGKAAPSAAGIIHLGATSCYITDNADIVLYRDGLKYLRGELLKVIANLSRFAETYKATPTLGYTHYQPAQLVTVGKRATLWMQDLVSDLVELDFVVETMKFLGCRGTTGTEASFLELFDGDTAKIDEMNRCISADFGFSQCFDVCGQTYPRKLDSRILNCLSSIAQSCYRMANDIRLLQHDRQVEEPFEKNQIGSSAMAYKRNPMRSERICSLSRYLMADALNAPMTASTQWLERTLDDSANRRISMPEGFLCADAILRLAQNVTDGLHVNEKIVEKTVREYLPFIATENLMMEGVKNGGDRQQLHEIIRTCSMDATAKMKNGERWDLLADLADHPEFGMTKQEMEAVLDPMLYTGRCAEQVESYVKKVAPLIAGIDREQAEINI
;
A
#
# COMPACT_ATOMS: atom_id res chain seq x y z
N MET A 1 24.60 17.77 -3.48
CA MET A 1 25.22 18.16 -4.76
C MET A 1 24.11 18.18 -5.81
N THR A 2 23.78 19.34 -6.35
CA THR A 2 22.60 19.56 -7.24
C THR A 2 22.95 19.39 -8.73
N ASP A 3 24.16 18.92 -9.03
CA ASP A 3 24.72 18.74 -10.36
C ASP A 3 24.73 17.27 -10.84
N GLN A 4 24.11 16.38 -10.05
CA GLN A 4 23.96 14.95 -10.37
C GLN A 4 22.50 14.56 -10.31
N TYR A 5 22.14 13.54 -11.10
CA TYR A 5 20.80 12.97 -11.06
C TYR A 5 20.54 12.31 -9.69
N GLU A 6 19.39 12.62 -9.12
CA GLU A 6 18.85 11.99 -7.91
C GLU A 6 17.42 11.54 -8.18
N SER A 7 17.05 10.34 -7.74
CA SER A 7 15.70 9.84 -7.91
C SER A 7 14.69 10.68 -7.11
N PRO A 8 13.58 11.13 -7.72
CA PRO A 8 12.52 11.82 -6.99
C PRO A 8 11.92 10.99 -5.84
N LEU A 9 12.00 9.66 -5.90
CA LEU A 9 11.58 8.81 -4.79
C LEU A 9 12.41 9.10 -3.53
N SER A 10 13.72 9.28 -3.68
CA SER A 10 14.61 9.57 -2.54
C SER A 10 14.61 11.04 -2.13
N SER A 11 14.53 11.97 -3.08
CA SER A 11 14.66 13.40 -2.78
C SER A 11 13.37 14.10 -2.38
N ARG A 12 12.19 13.48 -2.67
CA ARG A 12 10.89 14.15 -2.46
C ARG A 12 9.81 13.31 -1.80
N TYR A 13 9.74 12.01 -2.07
CA TYR A 13 8.50 11.28 -1.83
C TYR A 13 8.56 10.28 -0.68
N ALA A 14 9.63 9.49 -0.59
CA ALA A 14 9.75 8.47 0.44
C ALA A 14 10.06 9.07 1.83
N SER A 15 9.72 8.32 2.87
CA SER A 15 10.03 8.69 4.26
C SER A 15 11.51 8.49 4.58
N ASP A 16 12.00 9.24 5.57
CA ASP A 16 13.34 9.05 6.13
C ASP A 16 13.57 7.62 6.64
N TYR A 17 12.51 6.99 7.19
CA TYR A 17 12.61 5.60 7.63
C TYR A 17 12.94 4.67 6.47
N MET A 18 12.18 4.75 5.39
CA MET A 18 12.37 3.87 4.23
C MET A 18 13.69 4.14 3.52
N LEU A 19 14.10 5.41 3.42
CA LEU A 19 15.41 5.79 2.88
C LEU A 19 16.56 5.21 3.71
N ARG A 20 16.46 5.27 5.04
CA ARG A 20 17.46 4.68 5.93
C ARG A 20 17.48 3.17 5.87
N LEU A 21 16.30 2.52 5.77
CA LEU A 21 16.17 1.06 5.70
C LEU A 21 16.93 0.48 4.50
N PHE A 22 16.85 1.13 3.33
CA PHE A 22 17.53 0.70 2.10
C PHE A 22 18.87 1.41 1.86
N SER A 23 19.40 2.14 2.85
CA SER A 23 20.71 2.77 2.76
C SER A 23 21.85 1.74 2.75
N GLN A 24 22.98 2.13 2.17
CA GLN A 24 24.21 1.31 2.25
C GLN A 24 24.65 1.07 3.69
N GLN A 25 24.55 2.07 4.56
CA GLN A 25 24.88 1.95 5.98
C GLN A 25 24.06 0.80 6.62
N LYS A 26 22.74 0.84 6.51
CA LYS A 26 21.86 -0.17 7.09
C LYS A 26 22.09 -1.56 6.52
N ARG A 27 22.35 -1.65 5.23
CA ARG A 27 22.67 -2.89 4.55
C ARG A 27 23.94 -3.55 5.10
N ILE A 28 25.02 -2.78 5.22
CA ILE A 28 26.30 -3.32 5.71
C ILE A 28 26.26 -3.59 7.22
N GLU A 29 25.56 -2.80 8.00
CA GLU A 29 25.28 -3.12 9.41
C GLU A 29 24.56 -4.48 9.54
N THR A 30 23.61 -4.75 8.65
CA THR A 30 22.90 -6.04 8.64
C THR A 30 23.83 -7.19 8.25
N TRP A 31 24.76 -6.98 7.30
CA TRP A 31 25.79 -7.96 6.98
C TRP A 31 26.69 -8.24 8.18
N ARG A 32 27.16 -7.21 8.89
CA ARG A 32 27.99 -7.39 10.10
C ARG A 32 27.23 -8.15 11.19
N LYS A 33 25.95 -7.86 11.41
CA LYS A 33 25.11 -8.64 12.33
C LYS A 33 24.98 -10.10 11.93
N LEU A 34 24.86 -10.40 10.64
CA LEU A 34 24.83 -11.77 10.13
C LEU A 34 26.17 -12.50 10.36
N TRP A 35 27.32 -11.85 10.17
CA TRP A 35 28.62 -12.42 10.48
C TRP A 35 28.78 -12.68 11.98
N ILE A 36 28.31 -11.77 12.83
CA ILE A 36 28.32 -11.97 14.30
C ILE A 36 27.46 -13.16 14.68
N SER A 37 26.24 -13.25 14.15
CA SER A 37 25.31 -14.36 14.44
C SER A 37 25.90 -15.70 13.99
N LEU A 38 26.56 -15.74 12.82
CA LEU A 38 27.28 -16.91 12.36
C LEU A 38 28.39 -17.31 13.35
N ALA A 39 29.28 -16.37 13.70
CA ALA A 39 30.39 -16.64 14.62
C ALA A 39 29.90 -17.11 16.02
N LYS A 40 28.79 -16.53 16.52
CA LYS A 40 28.14 -16.99 17.78
C LYS A 40 27.63 -18.41 17.67
N ALA A 41 26.94 -18.74 16.60
CA ALA A 41 26.41 -20.08 16.38
C ALA A 41 27.54 -21.09 16.22
N GLU A 42 28.57 -20.80 15.44
CA GLU A 42 29.76 -21.66 15.28
C GLU A 42 30.53 -21.86 16.60
N HIS A 43 30.72 -20.79 17.39
CA HIS A 43 31.30 -20.88 18.73
C HIS A 43 30.50 -21.81 19.66
N SER A 44 29.19 -21.63 19.71
CA SER A 44 28.29 -22.40 20.57
C SER A 44 28.26 -23.88 20.19
N LEU A 45 28.54 -24.21 18.94
CA LEU A 45 28.59 -25.58 18.41
C LEU A 45 29.98 -26.21 18.45
N GLY A 46 30.97 -25.50 19.02
CA GLY A 46 32.27 -26.04 19.35
C GLY A 46 33.39 -25.78 18.36
N LEU A 47 33.19 -24.87 17.39
CA LEU A 47 34.29 -24.40 16.54
C LEU A 47 35.25 -23.50 17.35
N PRO A 48 36.55 -23.42 17.00
CA PRO A 48 37.56 -22.67 17.74
C PRO A 48 37.47 -21.16 17.56
N ILE A 49 36.34 -20.61 17.84
CA ILE A 49 36.04 -19.16 17.85
C ILE A 49 35.98 -18.72 19.33
N THR A 50 36.59 -17.62 19.68
CA THR A 50 36.63 -17.10 21.05
C THR A 50 35.60 -16.02 21.29
N GLU A 51 35.13 -15.90 22.55
CA GLU A 51 34.23 -14.79 22.96
C GLU A 51 34.85 -13.42 22.66
N LYS A 52 36.15 -13.24 22.87
CA LYS A 52 36.88 -12.01 22.56
C LYS A 52 36.76 -11.61 21.09
N GLN A 53 36.81 -12.58 20.17
CA GLN A 53 36.63 -12.30 18.73
C GLN A 53 35.20 -11.83 18.43
N ILE A 54 34.20 -12.44 19.07
CA ILE A 54 32.79 -12.05 18.94
C ILE A 54 32.56 -10.63 19.50
N GLU A 55 33.07 -10.33 20.69
CA GLU A 55 32.98 -9.02 21.32
C GLU A 55 33.62 -7.93 20.44
N GLU A 56 34.76 -8.22 19.83
CA GLU A 56 35.43 -7.28 18.93
C GLU A 56 34.61 -7.04 17.65
N LEU A 57 33.96 -8.06 17.09
CA LEU A 57 33.01 -7.86 15.98
C LEU A 57 31.81 -7.02 16.39
N GLU A 58 31.23 -7.28 17.54
CA GLU A 58 30.07 -6.51 18.07
C GLU A 58 30.40 -5.02 18.27
N ALA A 59 31.61 -4.73 18.76
CA ALA A 59 32.06 -3.34 18.97
C ALA A 59 32.13 -2.52 17.68
N HIS A 60 32.21 -3.16 16.54
CA HIS A 60 32.43 -2.52 15.24
C HIS A 60 31.27 -2.74 14.24
N ILE A 61 30.02 -2.82 14.71
CA ILE A 61 28.85 -3.02 13.82
C ILE A 61 28.63 -1.81 12.91
N THR A 62 28.75 -0.59 13.44
CA THR A 62 28.26 0.65 12.80
C THR A 62 29.38 1.51 12.18
N ASP A 63 30.61 1.35 12.58
CA ASP A 63 31.78 2.12 12.13
C ASP A 63 32.36 1.59 10.81
N ILE A 64 31.62 1.74 9.73
CA ILE A 64 31.96 1.19 8.42
C ILE A 64 32.85 2.15 7.65
N ASP A 65 34.08 1.72 7.33
CA ASP A 65 35.00 2.47 6.45
C ASP A 65 34.65 2.20 4.98
N PHE A 66 33.70 2.95 4.43
CA PHE A 66 33.28 2.84 3.03
C PHE A 66 34.39 3.18 2.03
N ALA A 67 35.32 4.07 2.41
CA ALA A 67 36.43 4.43 1.53
C ALA A 67 37.41 3.24 1.37
N CYS A 68 37.72 2.56 2.47
CA CYS A 68 38.53 1.35 2.46
C CYS A 68 37.84 0.23 1.68
N ALA A 69 36.54 0.02 1.89
CA ALA A 69 35.76 -0.97 1.16
C ALA A 69 35.76 -0.71 -0.35
N ALA A 70 35.49 0.52 -0.78
CA ALA A 70 35.49 0.90 -2.19
C ALA A 70 36.87 0.74 -2.84
N ALA A 71 37.95 1.09 -2.15
CA ALA A 71 39.31 0.89 -2.63
C ALA A 71 39.60 -0.61 -2.83
N ARG A 72 39.25 -1.43 -1.83
CA ARG A 72 39.46 -2.89 -1.91
C ARG A 72 38.61 -3.56 -2.98
N GLU A 73 37.35 -3.12 -3.17
CA GLU A 73 36.49 -3.63 -4.21
C GLU A 73 37.05 -3.36 -5.61
N LYS A 74 37.66 -2.21 -5.86
CA LYS A 74 38.36 -1.93 -7.11
C LYS A 74 39.49 -2.89 -7.42
N GLU A 75 40.17 -3.38 -6.38
CA GLU A 75 41.26 -4.35 -6.53
C GLU A 75 40.74 -5.77 -6.81
N VAL A 76 39.81 -6.24 -5.96
CA VAL A 76 39.40 -7.65 -5.97
C VAL A 76 38.13 -7.93 -6.80
N ARG A 77 37.42 -6.88 -7.23
CA ARG A 77 36.18 -6.95 -8.01
C ARG A 77 35.05 -7.74 -7.33
N HIS A 78 35.01 -7.65 -6.01
CA HIS A 78 34.04 -8.39 -5.20
C HIS A 78 33.64 -7.60 -3.94
N ASP A 79 32.41 -7.14 -3.88
CA ASP A 79 31.86 -6.28 -2.83
C ASP A 79 31.90 -6.95 -1.44
N VAL A 80 31.41 -8.20 -1.33
CA VAL A 80 31.39 -8.92 -0.05
C VAL A 80 32.80 -9.11 0.51
N MET A 81 33.76 -9.54 -0.32
CA MET A 81 35.15 -9.73 0.12
C MET A 81 35.83 -8.43 0.49
N ALA A 82 35.45 -7.30 -0.14
CA ALA A 82 35.92 -5.98 0.25
C ALA A 82 35.42 -5.61 1.65
N HIS A 83 34.17 -5.95 1.98
CA HIS A 83 33.62 -5.72 3.33
C HIS A 83 34.13 -6.69 4.38
N VAL A 84 34.42 -7.97 4.03
CA VAL A 84 35.14 -8.92 4.92
C VAL A 84 36.52 -8.33 5.31
N TYR A 85 37.28 -7.86 4.32
CA TYR A 85 38.59 -7.24 4.55
C TYR A 85 38.47 -5.99 5.43
N THR A 86 37.54 -5.10 5.13
CA THR A 86 37.35 -3.85 5.87
C THR A 86 36.90 -4.13 7.32
N TYR A 87 36.06 -5.12 7.53
CA TYR A 87 35.62 -5.54 8.87
C TYR A 87 36.76 -6.19 9.65
N GLY A 88 37.57 -7.03 9.01
CA GLY A 88 38.77 -7.60 9.62
C GLY A 88 39.84 -6.57 9.99
N LYS A 89 39.88 -5.42 9.34
CA LYS A 89 40.71 -4.29 9.77
C LYS A 89 40.19 -3.63 11.05
N ALA A 90 38.89 -3.49 11.18
CA ALA A 90 38.26 -2.95 12.38
C ALA A 90 38.34 -3.93 13.56
N ALA A 91 38.25 -5.24 13.30
CA ALA A 91 38.31 -6.33 14.27
C ALA A 91 39.45 -7.31 13.96
N PRO A 92 40.72 -6.94 14.20
CA PRO A 92 41.89 -7.71 13.77
C PRO A 92 41.98 -9.12 14.37
N SER A 93 41.54 -9.32 15.63
CA SER A 93 41.59 -10.65 16.26
C SER A 93 40.57 -11.60 15.64
N ALA A 94 39.51 -11.07 15.05
CA ALA A 94 38.44 -11.83 14.43
C ALA A 94 38.59 -11.96 12.90
N ALA A 95 39.58 -11.31 12.30
CA ALA A 95 39.73 -11.26 10.83
C ALA A 95 39.71 -12.64 10.17
N GLY A 96 40.25 -13.67 10.82
CA GLY A 96 40.34 -15.03 10.31
C GLY A 96 39.05 -15.85 10.41
N ILE A 97 38.05 -15.39 11.16
CA ILE A 97 36.77 -16.11 11.34
C ILE A 97 35.60 -15.44 10.64
N ILE A 98 35.77 -14.22 10.13
CA ILE A 98 34.68 -13.55 9.39
C ILE A 98 34.36 -14.34 8.14
N HIS A 99 33.07 -14.69 7.98
CA HIS A 99 32.57 -15.43 6.80
C HIS A 99 33.04 -16.91 6.72
N LEU A 100 33.36 -17.53 7.86
CA LEU A 100 33.82 -18.93 7.91
C LEU A 100 32.73 -19.86 7.33
N GLY A 101 33.09 -20.76 6.43
CA GLY A 101 32.18 -21.69 5.78
C GLY A 101 31.09 -21.07 4.87
N ALA A 102 30.89 -19.74 4.94
CA ALA A 102 29.82 -19.08 4.23
C ALA A 102 30.17 -18.71 2.79
N THR A 103 29.13 -18.50 1.97
CA THR A 103 29.21 -17.87 0.64
C THR A 103 28.53 -16.50 0.65
N SER A 104 28.80 -15.67 -0.35
CA SER A 104 28.30 -14.29 -0.40
C SER A 104 26.79 -14.19 -0.21
N CYS A 105 26.01 -15.12 -0.74
CA CYS A 105 24.56 -15.12 -0.60
C CYS A 105 24.09 -15.36 0.84
N TYR A 106 24.93 -15.88 1.74
CA TYR A 106 24.60 -15.94 3.15
C TYR A 106 24.27 -14.56 3.71
N ILE A 107 25.10 -13.55 3.42
CA ILE A 107 24.87 -12.21 3.95
C ILE A 107 23.98 -11.37 3.03
N THR A 108 24.17 -11.45 1.70
CA THR A 108 23.39 -10.59 0.78
C THR A 108 21.91 -10.95 0.82
N ASP A 109 21.60 -12.22 0.71
CA ASP A 109 20.23 -12.71 0.60
C ASP A 109 19.49 -12.69 1.95
N ASN A 110 20.14 -13.12 3.03
CA ASN A 110 19.52 -13.03 4.36
C ASN A 110 19.30 -11.56 4.78
N ALA A 111 20.23 -10.65 4.47
CA ALA A 111 20.04 -9.25 4.73
C ALA A 111 18.85 -8.67 3.94
N ASP A 112 18.72 -9.01 2.66
CA ASP A 112 17.58 -8.59 1.84
C ASP A 112 16.25 -9.07 2.46
N ILE A 113 16.16 -10.33 2.88
CA ILE A 113 14.97 -10.88 3.57
C ILE A 113 14.63 -10.09 4.84
N VAL A 114 15.63 -9.76 5.66
CA VAL A 114 15.44 -8.96 6.89
C VAL A 114 14.91 -7.57 6.54
N LEU A 115 15.55 -6.86 5.60
CA LEU A 115 15.16 -5.51 5.22
C LEU A 115 13.77 -5.48 4.58
N TYR A 116 13.42 -6.46 3.74
CA TYR A 116 12.09 -6.55 3.13
C TYR A 116 11.01 -6.82 4.17
N ARG A 117 11.24 -7.73 5.12
CA ARG A 117 10.30 -7.94 6.22
C ARG A 117 10.07 -6.67 7.04
N ASP A 118 11.14 -5.97 7.39
CA ASP A 118 11.06 -4.75 8.19
C ASP A 118 10.35 -3.63 7.40
N GLY A 119 10.61 -3.53 6.10
CA GLY A 119 9.88 -2.64 5.19
C GLY A 119 8.39 -2.96 5.10
N LEU A 120 8.03 -4.24 4.94
CA LEU A 120 6.63 -4.67 4.92
C LEU A 120 5.91 -4.37 6.23
N LYS A 121 6.56 -4.61 7.38
CA LYS A 121 5.99 -4.27 8.70
C LYS A 121 5.75 -2.77 8.87
N TYR A 122 6.67 -1.95 8.38
CA TYR A 122 6.48 -0.50 8.39
C TYR A 122 5.30 -0.10 7.50
N LEU A 123 5.26 -0.58 6.24
CA LEU A 123 4.16 -0.29 5.32
C LEU A 123 2.80 -0.78 5.82
N ARG A 124 2.78 -1.90 6.56
CA ARG A 124 1.58 -2.36 7.26
C ARG A 124 1.03 -1.31 8.22
N GLY A 125 1.89 -0.69 9.02
CA GLY A 125 1.51 0.41 9.91
C GLY A 125 0.93 1.60 9.14
N GLU A 126 1.57 1.97 8.04
CA GLU A 126 1.11 3.08 7.18
C GLU A 126 -0.24 2.77 6.51
N LEU A 127 -0.45 1.53 6.05
CA LEU A 127 -1.73 1.06 5.50
C LEU A 127 -2.86 1.11 6.54
N LEU A 128 -2.58 0.70 7.77
CA LEU A 128 -3.55 0.75 8.86
C LEU A 128 -3.99 2.18 9.20
N LYS A 129 -3.11 3.17 9.09
CA LYS A 129 -3.45 4.59 9.26
C LYS A 129 -4.46 5.05 8.20
N VAL A 130 -4.25 4.68 6.93
CA VAL A 130 -5.20 4.98 5.84
C VAL A 130 -6.57 4.35 6.12
N ILE A 131 -6.60 3.07 6.51
CA ILE A 131 -7.83 2.35 6.86
C ILE A 131 -8.54 3.04 8.05
N ALA A 132 -7.80 3.47 9.08
CA ALA A 132 -8.35 4.17 10.24
C ALA A 132 -8.99 5.53 9.87
N ASN A 133 -8.35 6.28 8.98
CA ASN A 133 -8.89 7.54 8.46
C ASN A 133 -10.18 7.33 7.68
N LEU A 134 -10.19 6.34 6.77
CA LEU A 134 -11.38 6.00 6.00
C LEU A 134 -12.52 5.47 6.87
N SER A 135 -12.20 4.70 7.93
CA SER A 135 -13.19 4.20 8.89
C SER A 135 -13.89 5.36 9.60
N ARG A 136 -13.13 6.35 10.08
CA ARG A 136 -13.68 7.57 10.69
C ARG A 136 -14.52 8.38 9.70
N PHE A 137 -14.02 8.59 8.49
CA PHE A 137 -14.75 9.30 7.44
C PHE A 137 -16.05 8.58 7.07
N ALA A 138 -16.02 7.27 6.90
CA ALA A 138 -17.21 6.48 6.59
C ALA A 138 -18.26 6.56 7.69
N GLU A 139 -17.86 6.47 8.95
CA GLU A 139 -18.77 6.59 10.11
C GLU A 139 -19.39 7.98 10.20
N THR A 140 -18.60 9.05 9.96
CA THR A 140 -19.08 10.44 9.99
C THR A 140 -20.16 10.68 8.94
N TYR A 141 -20.00 10.14 7.74
CA TYR A 141 -20.89 10.41 6.59
C TYR A 141 -21.79 9.21 6.22
N LYS A 142 -21.99 8.26 7.13
CA LYS A 142 -22.80 7.06 6.89
C LYS A 142 -24.26 7.34 6.51
N ALA A 143 -24.81 8.47 7.00
CA ALA A 143 -26.17 8.92 6.76
C ALA A 143 -26.25 10.15 5.84
N THR A 144 -25.20 10.47 5.08
CA THR A 144 -25.20 11.59 4.12
C THR A 144 -25.51 11.06 2.72
N PRO A 145 -26.75 11.24 2.22
CA PRO A 145 -27.12 10.77 0.86
C PRO A 145 -26.28 11.45 -0.21
N THR A 146 -25.88 10.73 -1.21
CA THR A 146 -25.20 11.22 -2.40
C THR A 146 -25.65 10.43 -3.62
N LEU A 147 -25.53 11.03 -4.80
CA LEU A 147 -25.85 10.38 -6.04
C LEU A 147 -24.85 9.25 -6.32
N GLY A 148 -25.34 8.03 -6.54
CA GLY A 148 -24.56 6.92 -7.02
C GLY A 148 -24.42 6.95 -8.55
N TYR A 149 -23.30 6.43 -9.04
CA TYR A 149 -23.00 6.36 -10.48
C TYR A 149 -22.73 4.92 -10.90
N THR A 150 -23.39 4.49 -11.99
CA THR A 150 -23.04 3.27 -12.71
C THR A 150 -22.75 3.64 -14.15
N HIS A 151 -21.74 3.05 -14.78
CA HIS A 151 -21.28 3.46 -16.10
C HIS A 151 -20.99 4.97 -16.22
N TYR A 152 -20.63 5.57 -15.07
CA TYR A 152 -20.46 7.02 -14.90
C TYR A 152 -21.72 7.84 -15.24
N GLN A 153 -22.88 7.23 -15.14
CA GLN A 153 -24.18 7.87 -15.28
C GLN A 153 -24.91 7.92 -13.93
N PRO A 154 -25.70 8.98 -13.68
CA PRO A 154 -26.55 9.05 -12.50
C PRO A 154 -27.44 7.79 -12.34
N ALA A 155 -27.42 7.24 -11.13
CA ALA A 155 -28.19 6.05 -10.78
C ALA A 155 -28.94 6.29 -9.46
N GLN A 156 -29.13 5.26 -8.65
CA GLN A 156 -29.79 5.38 -7.35
C GLN A 156 -28.88 6.07 -6.31
N LEU A 157 -29.48 6.54 -5.21
CA LEU A 157 -28.71 7.13 -4.12
C LEU A 157 -27.91 6.06 -3.35
N VAL A 158 -26.76 6.52 -2.88
CA VAL A 158 -25.95 5.86 -1.86
C VAL A 158 -25.65 6.86 -0.75
N THR A 159 -24.77 6.55 0.20
CA THR A 159 -24.23 7.55 1.12
C THR A 159 -22.75 7.79 0.88
N VAL A 160 -22.27 8.97 1.24
CA VAL A 160 -20.84 9.32 1.16
C VAL A 160 -20.01 8.31 1.96
N GLY A 161 -20.45 7.95 3.17
CA GLY A 161 -19.79 6.95 3.99
C GLY A 161 -19.77 5.57 3.34
N LYS A 162 -20.87 5.15 2.66
CA LYS A 162 -20.91 3.87 1.95
C LYS A 162 -19.88 3.83 0.81
N ARG A 163 -19.70 4.92 0.08
CA ARG A 163 -18.67 5.02 -0.96
C ARG A 163 -17.27 4.83 -0.38
N ALA A 164 -16.97 5.46 0.76
CA ALA A 164 -15.67 5.30 1.44
C ALA A 164 -15.41 3.87 1.91
N THR A 165 -16.45 3.11 2.28
CA THR A 165 -16.27 1.69 2.65
C THR A 165 -15.85 0.82 1.46
N LEU A 166 -16.15 1.21 0.22
CA LEU A 166 -15.67 0.49 -0.96
C LEU A 166 -14.14 0.60 -1.09
N TRP A 167 -13.59 1.80 -0.89
CA TRP A 167 -12.14 2.01 -0.89
C TRP A 167 -11.47 1.29 0.29
N MET A 168 -12.07 1.41 1.47
CA MET A 168 -11.57 0.75 2.69
C MET A 168 -11.53 -0.77 2.56
N GLN A 169 -12.52 -1.38 1.90
CA GLN A 169 -12.58 -2.83 1.71
C GLN A 169 -11.43 -3.35 0.85
N ASP A 170 -11.05 -2.66 -0.21
CA ASP A 170 -9.91 -3.03 -1.04
C ASP A 170 -8.61 -3.00 -0.21
N LEU A 171 -8.38 -1.92 0.56
CA LEU A 171 -7.20 -1.79 1.43
C LEU A 171 -7.16 -2.83 2.56
N VAL A 172 -8.31 -3.24 3.09
CA VAL A 172 -8.38 -4.34 4.07
C VAL A 172 -8.02 -5.68 3.42
N SER A 173 -8.39 -5.90 2.16
CA SER A 173 -7.96 -7.08 1.42
C SER A 173 -6.45 -7.08 1.19
N ASP A 174 -5.87 -5.93 0.85
CA ASP A 174 -4.41 -5.76 0.71
C ASP A 174 -3.68 -6.02 2.03
N LEU A 175 -4.26 -5.60 3.17
CA LEU A 175 -3.70 -5.87 4.49
C LEU A 175 -3.60 -7.38 4.78
N VAL A 176 -4.63 -8.15 4.41
CA VAL A 176 -4.63 -9.62 4.56
C VAL A 176 -3.52 -10.25 3.72
N GLU A 177 -3.34 -9.80 2.47
CA GLU A 177 -2.26 -10.29 1.61
C GLU A 177 -0.88 -9.92 2.16
N LEU A 178 -0.71 -8.70 2.67
CA LEU A 178 0.52 -8.24 3.27
C LEU A 178 0.87 -9.06 4.52
N ASP A 179 -0.09 -9.29 5.40
CA ASP A 179 0.09 -10.11 6.60
C ASP A 179 0.48 -11.54 6.22
N PHE A 180 -0.19 -12.13 5.23
CA PHE A 180 0.16 -13.45 4.72
C PHE A 180 1.59 -13.52 4.17
N VAL A 181 2.03 -12.49 3.43
CA VAL A 181 3.41 -12.44 2.92
C VAL A 181 4.40 -12.39 4.09
N VAL A 182 4.19 -11.51 5.08
CA VAL A 182 5.09 -11.38 6.24
C VAL A 182 5.15 -12.66 7.08
N GLU A 183 4.00 -13.26 7.37
CA GLU A 183 3.89 -14.48 8.19
C GLU A 183 4.53 -15.72 7.54
N THR A 184 4.49 -15.77 6.21
CA THR A 184 5.04 -16.91 5.44
C THR A 184 6.47 -16.70 4.95
N MET A 185 7.10 -15.56 5.27
CA MET A 185 8.51 -15.35 4.98
C MET A 185 9.39 -16.32 5.75
N LYS A 186 10.34 -16.93 5.04
CA LYS A 186 11.36 -17.81 5.63
C LYS A 186 12.74 -17.19 5.42
N PHE A 187 13.67 -17.55 6.33
CA PHE A 187 15.07 -17.17 6.22
C PHE A 187 15.81 -18.08 5.25
N LEU A 188 16.89 -17.61 4.61
CA LEU A 188 17.69 -18.48 3.74
C LEU A 188 18.53 -19.45 4.59
N GLY A 189 19.19 -18.94 5.64
CA GLY A 189 20.19 -19.69 6.42
C GLY A 189 21.55 -19.78 5.74
N CYS A 190 22.36 -20.71 6.20
CA CYS A 190 23.71 -21.01 5.71
C CYS A 190 23.68 -22.19 4.75
N ARG A 191 23.47 -21.93 3.45
CA ARG A 191 23.26 -22.99 2.45
C ARG A 191 24.52 -23.38 1.65
N GLY A 192 25.55 -22.56 1.69
CA GLY A 192 26.76 -22.80 0.90
C GLY A 192 26.59 -22.49 -0.57
N THR A 193 27.57 -22.87 -1.38
CA THR A 193 27.70 -22.45 -2.79
C THR A 193 26.58 -22.98 -3.69
N THR A 194 26.06 -24.16 -3.43
CA THR A 194 25.03 -24.82 -4.25
C THR A 194 23.82 -25.29 -3.44
N GLY A 195 23.70 -24.84 -2.20
CA GLY A 195 22.59 -25.23 -1.32
C GLY A 195 22.78 -26.56 -0.60
N THR A 196 23.98 -27.16 -0.70
CA THR A 196 24.27 -28.50 -0.14
C THR A 196 24.83 -28.46 1.29
N GLU A 197 25.16 -27.28 1.82
CA GLU A 197 25.76 -27.06 3.13
C GLU A 197 27.12 -27.80 3.32
N ALA A 198 27.77 -28.21 2.21
CA ALA A 198 28.95 -29.06 2.23
C ALA A 198 30.11 -28.49 3.06
N SER A 199 30.36 -27.17 3.00
CA SER A 199 31.42 -26.53 3.79
C SER A 199 31.15 -26.61 5.29
N PHE A 200 29.90 -26.48 5.70
CA PHE A 200 29.52 -26.63 7.13
C PHE A 200 29.53 -28.08 7.56
N LEU A 201 29.18 -29.02 6.66
CA LEU A 201 29.28 -30.43 6.95
C LEU A 201 30.74 -30.84 7.21
N GLU A 202 31.69 -30.26 6.45
CA GLU A 202 33.11 -30.47 6.71
C GLU A 202 33.57 -29.82 8.02
N LEU A 203 33.15 -28.57 8.30
CA LEU A 203 33.51 -27.88 9.56
C LEU A 203 33.00 -28.57 10.81
N PHE A 204 31.87 -29.29 10.74
CA PHE A 204 31.27 -30.04 11.84
C PHE A 204 31.51 -31.57 11.77
N ASP A 205 32.53 -32.02 11.06
CA ASP A 205 32.92 -33.43 10.95
C ASP A 205 31.76 -34.37 10.55
N GLY A 206 30.86 -33.91 9.68
CA GLY A 206 29.71 -34.68 9.22
C GLY A 206 28.47 -34.61 10.11
N ASP A 207 28.46 -33.80 11.18
CA ASP A 207 27.34 -33.66 12.09
C ASP A 207 26.24 -32.74 11.53
N THR A 208 25.22 -33.33 10.92
CA THR A 208 24.08 -32.60 10.32
C THR A 208 23.21 -31.91 11.39
N ALA A 209 23.13 -32.45 12.60
CA ALA A 209 22.34 -31.85 13.67
C ALA A 209 22.92 -30.50 14.12
N LYS A 210 24.24 -30.34 14.09
CA LYS A 210 24.88 -29.04 14.32
C LYS A 210 24.56 -28.03 13.24
N ILE A 211 24.45 -28.44 11.98
CA ILE A 211 24.10 -27.55 10.87
C ILE A 211 22.65 -27.07 11.04
N ASP A 212 21.73 -27.97 11.38
CA ASP A 212 20.33 -27.63 11.65
C ASP A 212 20.24 -26.64 12.82
N GLU A 213 20.95 -26.90 13.91
CA GLU A 213 20.98 -26.03 15.09
C GLU A 213 21.60 -24.64 14.76
N MET A 214 22.68 -24.60 13.98
CA MET A 214 23.28 -23.35 13.51
C MET A 214 22.28 -22.52 12.74
N ASN A 215 21.57 -23.10 11.78
CA ASN A 215 20.56 -22.42 10.99
C ASN A 215 19.38 -21.95 11.86
N ARG A 216 18.97 -22.75 12.86
CA ARG A 216 17.94 -22.40 13.83
C ARG A 216 18.35 -21.19 14.68
N CYS A 217 19.56 -21.20 15.23
CA CYS A 217 20.07 -20.09 16.02
C CYS A 217 20.14 -18.79 15.21
N ILE A 218 20.74 -18.82 14.03
CA ILE A 218 20.87 -17.63 13.19
C ILE A 218 19.51 -17.10 12.77
N SER A 219 18.58 -17.95 12.33
CA SER A 219 17.24 -17.50 11.94
C SER A 219 16.49 -16.86 13.10
N ALA A 220 16.61 -17.43 14.32
CA ALA A 220 15.98 -16.91 15.53
C ALA A 220 16.53 -15.54 15.93
N ASP A 221 17.86 -15.30 15.82
CA ASP A 221 18.50 -14.00 16.09
C ASP A 221 17.89 -12.87 15.23
N PHE A 222 17.42 -13.19 14.02
CA PHE A 222 16.76 -12.25 13.13
C PHE A 222 15.23 -12.31 13.20
N GLY A 223 14.66 -13.09 14.14
CA GLY A 223 13.21 -13.16 14.36
C GLY A 223 12.46 -13.96 13.31
N PHE A 224 13.10 -14.94 12.69
CA PHE A 224 12.46 -15.90 11.79
C PHE A 224 12.35 -17.26 12.50
N SER A 225 11.19 -17.89 12.38
CA SER A 225 10.92 -19.21 12.98
C SER A 225 11.44 -20.36 12.13
N GLN A 226 11.69 -20.13 10.84
CA GLN A 226 12.06 -21.17 9.88
C GLN A 226 12.98 -20.63 8.79
N CYS A 227 13.87 -21.51 8.32
CA CYS A 227 14.55 -21.35 7.03
C CYS A 227 13.76 -22.01 5.90
N PHE A 228 14.05 -21.66 4.65
CA PHE A 228 13.54 -22.42 3.50
C PHE A 228 14.02 -23.88 3.60
N ASP A 229 13.16 -24.82 3.27
CA ASP A 229 13.47 -26.25 3.39
C ASP A 229 14.56 -26.70 2.40
N VAL A 230 14.49 -26.19 1.18
CA VAL A 230 15.45 -26.46 0.10
C VAL A 230 15.76 -25.16 -0.65
N CYS A 231 17.04 -24.90 -0.89
CA CYS A 231 17.53 -23.77 -1.67
C CYS A 231 18.70 -24.17 -2.56
N GLY A 232 18.97 -23.40 -3.61
CA GLY A 232 20.27 -23.33 -4.21
C GLY A 232 21.21 -22.45 -3.41
N GLN A 233 22.01 -21.64 -4.07
CA GLN A 233 22.85 -20.65 -3.39
C GLN A 233 22.03 -19.50 -2.80
N THR A 234 20.89 -19.18 -3.40
CA THR A 234 20.00 -18.07 -3.05
C THR A 234 18.67 -18.56 -2.50
N TYR A 235 17.93 -17.69 -1.81
CA TYR A 235 16.52 -17.97 -1.57
C TYR A 235 15.71 -17.94 -2.88
N PRO A 236 14.57 -18.66 -2.95
CA PRO A 236 13.73 -18.66 -4.15
C PRO A 236 13.26 -17.25 -4.50
N ARG A 237 13.65 -16.72 -5.67
CA ARG A 237 13.27 -15.37 -6.13
C ARG A 237 11.75 -15.19 -6.30
N LYS A 238 11.00 -16.26 -6.13
CA LYS A 238 9.55 -16.23 -6.01
C LYS A 238 9.07 -15.36 -4.83
N LEU A 239 9.89 -15.22 -3.78
CA LEU A 239 9.60 -14.33 -2.65
C LEU A 239 9.56 -12.86 -3.10
N ASP A 240 10.53 -12.41 -3.91
CA ASP A 240 10.54 -11.04 -4.44
C ASP A 240 9.29 -10.74 -5.27
N SER A 241 8.88 -11.71 -6.10
CA SER A 241 7.65 -11.61 -6.89
C SER A 241 6.41 -11.47 -6.01
N ARG A 242 6.32 -12.22 -4.91
CA ARG A 242 5.22 -12.10 -3.95
C ARG A 242 5.20 -10.74 -3.26
N ILE A 243 6.37 -10.24 -2.86
CA ILE A 243 6.51 -8.93 -2.21
C ILE A 243 6.06 -7.82 -3.16
N LEU A 244 6.66 -7.71 -4.35
CA LEU A 244 6.32 -6.63 -5.28
C LEU A 244 4.86 -6.72 -5.78
N ASN A 245 4.30 -7.92 -5.96
CA ASN A 245 2.89 -8.07 -6.28
C ASN A 245 1.97 -7.58 -5.15
N CYS A 246 2.31 -7.83 -3.89
CA CYS A 246 1.59 -7.31 -2.73
C CYS A 246 1.65 -5.77 -2.70
N LEU A 247 2.82 -5.16 -2.89
CA LEU A 247 2.97 -3.71 -2.96
C LEU A 247 2.20 -3.10 -4.15
N SER A 248 2.20 -3.78 -5.29
CA SER A 248 1.42 -3.41 -6.47
C SER A 248 -0.10 -3.46 -6.21
N SER A 249 -0.58 -4.44 -5.44
CA SER A 249 -2.00 -4.52 -5.04
C SER A 249 -2.43 -3.32 -4.22
N ILE A 250 -1.63 -2.94 -3.21
CA ILE A 250 -1.85 -1.73 -2.41
C ILE A 250 -1.90 -0.48 -3.30
N ALA A 251 -0.98 -0.38 -4.27
CA ALA A 251 -0.95 0.73 -5.22
C ALA A 251 -2.23 0.79 -6.08
N GLN A 252 -2.78 -0.34 -6.50
CA GLN A 252 -4.03 -0.42 -7.27
C GLN A 252 -5.22 0.11 -6.46
N SER A 253 -5.33 -0.29 -5.20
CA SER A 253 -6.39 0.18 -4.29
C SER A 253 -6.29 1.69 -4.04
N CYS A 254 -5.09 2.20 -3.78
CA CYS A 254 -4.85 3.63 -3.62
C CYS A 254 -5.13 4.41 -4.92
N TYR A 255 -4.77 3.85 -6.08
CA TYR A 255 -5.05 4.45 -7.39
C TYR A 255 -6.55 4.59 -7.64
N ARG A 256 -7.32 3.52 -7.38
CA ARG A 256 -8.78 3.53 -7.51
C ARG A 256 -9.40 4.61 -6.63
N MET A 257 -9.07 4.64 -5.34
CA MET A 257 -9.55 5.65 -4.40
C MET A 257 -9.22 7.08 -4.86
N ALA A 258 -7.95 7.32 -5.20
CA ALA A 258 -7.50 8.65 -5.64
C ALA A 258 -8.18 9.09 -6.95
N ASN A 259 -8.46 8.15 -7.86
CA ASN A 259 -9.16 8.45 -9.10
C ASN A 259 -10.62 8.84 -8.84
N ASP A 260 -11.34 8.14 -7.95
CA ASP A 260 -12.69 8.52 -7.53
C ASP A 260 -12.69 9.91 -6.87
N ILE A 261 -11.71 10.21 -5.99
CA ILE A 261 -11.59 11.54 -5.35
C ILE A 261 -11.40 12.64 -6.40
N ARG A 262 -10.59 12.42 -7.43
CA ARG A 262 -10.41 13.38 -8.54
C ARG A 262 -11.70 13.67 -9.28
N LEU A 263 -12.52 12.65 -9.54
CA LEU A 263 -13.85 12.80 -10.17
C LEU A 263 -14.81 13.54 -9.25
N LEU A 264 -14.84 13.20 -7.98
CA LEU A 264 -15.69 13.87 -6.98
C LEU A 264 -15.28 15.33 -6.77
N GLN A 265 -13.99 15.64 -6.84
CA GLN A 265 -13.49 17.02 -6.77
C GLN A 265 -13.83 17.82 -8.02
N HIS A 266 -13.82 17.20 -9.21
CA HIS A 266 -14.33 17.83 -10.43
C HIS A 266 -15.79 18.27 -10.25
N ASP A 267 -16.62 17.41 -9.66
CA ASP A 267 -18.02 17.71 -9.32
C ASP A 267 -18.18 18.59 -8.07
N ARG A 268 -17.10 18.99 -7.43
CA ARG A 268 -17.07 19.80 -6.21
C ARG A 268 -17.79 19.15 -5.02
N GLN A 269 -17.95 17.84 -5.01
CA GLN A 269 -18.66 17.09 -3.95
C GLN A 269 -17.73 16.74 -2.79
N VAL A 270 -16.53 16.24 -3.09
CA VAL A 270 -15.50 15.89 -2.11
C VAL A 270 -14.16 16.42 -2.59
N GLU A 271 -13.39 17.03 -1.71
CA GLU A 271 -12.10 17.62 -2.03
C GLU A 271 -11.00 17.05 -1.13
N GLU A 272 -9.79 16.87 -1.70
CA GLU A 272 -8.60 16.61 -0.89
C GLU A 272 -8.22 17.82 -0.05
N PRO A 273 -7.44 17.65 1.05
CA PRO A 273 -7.05 18.78 1.89
C PRO A 273 -6.24 19.81 1.11
N PHE A 274 -6.52 21.08 1.41
CA PHE A 274 -5.83 22.22 0.82
C PHE A 274 -5.29 23.12 1.93
N GLU A 275 -3.99 23.32 1.99
CA GLU A 275 -3.35 24.06 3.05
C GLU A 275 -3.49 25.58 2.86
N LYS A 276 -3.49 26.31 3.98
CA LYS A 276 -3.73 27.77 3.99
C LYS A 276 -2.82 28.56 3.03
N ASN A 277 -1.57 28.13 2.89
CA ASN A 277 -0.57 28.80 2.06
C ASN A 277 -0.29 28.07 0.74
N GLN A 278 -1.06 27.03 0.43
CA GLN A 278 -0.87 26.24 -0.78
C GLN A 278 -1.33 27.04 -2.00
N ILE A 279 -0.51 27.03 -3.06
CA ILE A 279 -0.86 27.61 -4.36
C ILE A 279 -1.38 26.50 -5.26
N GLY A 280 -2.66 26.51 -5.56
CA GLY A 280 -3.30 25.51 -6.43
C GLY A 280 -3.04 25.70 -7.92
N SER A 281 -2.75 26.94 -8.34
CA SER A 281 -2.46 27.28 -9.74
C SER A 281 -1.65 28.58 -9.81
N SER A 282 -0.65 28.62 -10.68
CA SER A 282 0.15 29.83 -10.94
C SER A 282 -0.61 30.94 -11.66
N ALA A 283 -1.70 30.60 -12.37
CA ALA A 283 -2.45 31.53 -13.20
C ALA A 283 -3.85 31.85 -12.65
N MET A 284 -4.49 30.92 -11.93
CA MET A 284 -5.89 31.04 -11.49
C MET A 284 -5.97 30.78 -9.99
N ALA A 285 -6.01 31.85 -9.20
CA ALA A 285 -5.94 31.80 -7.73
C ALA A 285 -7.06 30.97 -7.04
N TYR A 286 -8.24 30.87 -7.67
CA TYR A 286 -9.37 30.10 -7.15
C TYR A 286 -9.26 28.60 -7.40
N LYS A 287 -8.34 28.16 -8.27
CA LYS A 287 -8.27 26.78 -8.75
C LYS A 287 -7.56 25.89 -7.70
N ARG A 288 -8.28 24.91 -7.21
CA ARG A 288 -7.78 23.87 -6.30
C ARG A 288 -7.63 22.57 -7.06
N ASN A 289 -6.38 22.21 -7.41
CA ASN A 289 -6.10 20.97 -8.11
C ASN A 289 -5.96 19.80 -7.12
N PRO A 290 -6.46 18.60 -7.44
CA PRO A 290 -6.27 17.40 -6.61
C PRO A 290 -4.86 16.82 -6.80
N MET A 291 -3.82 17.62 -6.50
CA MET A 291 -2.43 17.29 -6.84
C MET A 291 -1.90 16.07 -6.10
N ARG A 292 -2.38 15.83 -4.85
CA ARG A 292 -1.97 14.67 -4.06
C ARG A 292 -2.57 13.40 -4.63
N SER A 293 -3.86 13.42 -4.95
CA SER A 293 -4.55 12.32 -5.63
C SER A 293 -3.97 12.04 -7.02
N GLU A 294 -3.60 13.07 -7.79
CA GLU A 294 -2.91 12.91 -9.08
C GLU A 294 -1.53 12.24 -8.90
N ARG A 295 -0.80 12.59 -7.85
CA ARG A 295 0.49 12.00 -7.52
C ARG A 295 0.37 10.54 -7.06
N ILE A 296 -0.63 10.21 -6.24
CA ILE A 296 -0.96 8.81 -5.92
C ILE A 296 -1.18 8.02 -7.21
N CYS A 297 -2.01 8.53 -8.12
CA CYS A 297 -2.26 7.87 -9.41
C CYS A 297 -0.99 7.66 -10.24
N SER A 298 -0.10 8.65 -10.28
CA SER A 298 1.13 8.56 -11.09
C SER A 298 2.16 7.60 -10.49
N LEU A 299 2.38 7.65 -9.18
CA LEU A 299 3.28 6.74 -8.48
C LEU A 299 2.77 5.30 -8.51
N SER A 300 1.45 5.10 -8.40
CA SER A 300 0.85 3.78 -8.50
C SER A 300 1.11 3.12 -9.86
N ARG A 301 1.04 3.88 -10.97
CA ARG A 301 1.40 3.35 -12.29
C ARG A 301 2.87 2.94 -12.38
N TYR A 302 3.76 3.71 -11.77
CA TYR A 302 5.18 3.37 -11.70
C TYR A 302 5.37 2.05 -10.94
N LEU A 303 4.80 1.91 -9.74
CA LEU A 303 4.93 0.70 -8.93
C LEU A 303 4.31 -0.53 -9.61
N MET A 304 3.15 -0.41 -10.24
CA MET A 304 2.55 -1.51 -10.99
C MET A 304 3.44 -1.99 -12.15
N ALA A 305 4.13 -1.07 -12.84
CA ALA A 305 5.07 -1.41 -13.90
C ALA A 305 6.36 -2.02 -13.33
N ASP A 306 6.90 -1.45 -12.24
CA ASP A 306 8.11 -1.98 -11.56
C ASP A 306 7.89 -3.41 -11.04
N ALA A 307 6.70 -3.72 -10.53
CA ALA A 307 6.38 -5.05 -10.02
C ALA A 307 6.53 -6.18 -11.06
N LEU A 308 6.53 -5.87 -12.35
CA LEU A 308 6.76 -6.87 -13.41
C LEU A 308 8.20 -7.40 -13.44
N ASN A 309 9.17 -6.67 -12.88
CA ASN A 309 10.56 -7.09 -12.80
C ASN A 309 10.72 -8.40 -12.02
N ALA A 310 10.10 -8.52 -10.87
CA ALA A 310 10.31 -9.65 -9.98
C ALA A 310 9.80 -11.00 -10.54
N PRO A 311 8.59 -11.13 -11.12
CA PRO A 311 8.19 -12.39 -11.75
C PRO A 311 9.05 -12.77 -12.97
N MET A 312 9.52 -11.79 -13.74
CA MET A 312 10.45 -12.06 -14.85
C MET A 312 11.78 -12.61 -14.31
N THR A 313 12.36 -11.94 -13.31
CA THR A 313 13.59 -12.39 -12.64
C THR A 313 13.44 -13.78 -12.00
N ALA A 314 12.32 -14.03 -11.31
CA ALA A 314 12.05 -15.34 -10.72
C ALA A 314 11.96 -16.46 -11.78
N SER A 315 11.47 -16.13 -12.98
CA SER A 315 11.30 -17.10 -14.08
C SER A 315 12.59 -17.40 -14.84
N THR A 316 13.63 -16.57 -14.70
CA THR A 316 14.91 -16.72 -15.40
C THR A 316 16.05 -17.21 -14.52
N GLN A 317 15.73 -17.72 -13.30
CA GLN A 317 16.76 -18.34 -12.45
C GLN A 317 17.20 -19.69 -13.02
N TRP A 318 18.52 -19.85 -13.20
CA TRP A 318 19.11 -21.04 -13.79
C TRP A 318 19.78 -21.89 -12.74
N LEU A 319 19.39 -23.16 -12.68
CA LEU A 319 19.98 -24.16 -11.78
C LEU A 319 20.11 -23.63 -10.34
N GLU A 320 21.26 -23.75 -9.70
CA GLU A 320 21.49 -23.35 -8.31
C GLU A 320 21.80 -21.86 -8.15
N ARG A 321 22.24 -21.17 -9.22
CA ARG A 321 22.58 -19.75 -9.20
C ARG A 321 22.72 -19.16 -10.60
N THR A 322 22.14 -17.99 -10.83
CA THR A 322 22.51 -17.05 -11.88
C THR A 322 22.72 -15.65 -11.29
N LEU A 323 23.50 -14.78 -11.90
CA LEU A 323 23.78 -13.43 -11.41
C LEU A 323 22.94 -12.35 -12.10
N ASP A 324 22.16 -12.70 -13.12
CA ASP A 324 21.35 -11.72 -13.87
C ASP A 324 20.25 -11.08 -13.05
N ASP A 325 19.86 -11.71 -11.94
CA ASP A 325 18.95 -11.17 -10.96
C ASP A 325 19.49 -9.93 -10.22
N SER A 326 20.80 -9.88 -9.98
CA SER A 326 21.44 -8.98 -9.03
C SER A 326 21.20 -7.50 -9.35
N ALA A 327 21.51 -7.06 -10.57
CA ALA A 327 21.37 -5.66 -10.96
C ALA A 327 19.89 -5.22 -10.98
N ASN A 328 19.00 -6.06 -11.49
CA ASN A 328 17.56 -5.79 -11.52
C ASN A 328 16.99 -5.62 -10.10
N ARG A 329 17.27 -6.56 -9.19
CA ARG A 329 16.79 -6.57 -7.83
C ARG A 329 17.29 -5.39 -6.99
N ARG A 330 18.54 -4.94 -7.22
CA ARG A 330 19.13 -3.77 -6.54
C ARG A 330 18.39 -2.48 -6.85
N ILE A 331 17.63 -2.42 -7.94
CA ILE A 331 16.81 -1.28 -8.36
C ILE A 331 15.35 -1.54 -7.99
N SER A 332 14.74 -2.58 -8.56
CA SER A 332 13.30 -2.81 -8.47
C SER A 332 12.80 -3.02 -7.04
N MET A 333 13.51 -3.77 -6.21
CA MET A 333 13.05 -4.03 -4.85
C MET A 333 13.04 -2.77 -3.97
N PRO A 334 14.15 -2.04 -3.80
CA PRO A 334 14.13 -0.80 -2.99
C PRO A 334 13.16 0.24 -3.55
N GLU A 335 13.14 0.47 -4.86
CA GLU A 335 12.25 1.47 -5.46
C GLU A 335 10.78 1.10 -5.32
N GLY A 336 10.43 -0.19 -5.37
CA GLY A 336 9.09 -0.67 -5.08
C GLY A 336 8.64 -0.31 -3.65
N PHE A 337 9.50 -0.51 -2.66
CA PHE A 337 9.23 -0.12 -1.26
C PHE A 337 9.14 1.40 -1.09
N LEU A 338 10.08 2.16 -1.64
CA LEU A 338 10.06 3.62 -1.58
C LEU A 338 8.80 4.21 -2.23
N CYS A 339 8.38 3.63 -3.34
CA CYS A 339 7.18 4.06 -4.04
C CYS A 339 5.90 3.73 -3.26
N ALA A 340 5.80 2.53 -2.68
CA ALA A 340 4.67 2.12 -1.83
C ALA A 340 4.54 3.02 -0.60
N ASP A 341 5.66 3.35 0.05
CA ASP A 341 5.74 4.28 1.17
C ASP A 341 5.22 5.67 0.78
N ALA A 342 5.69 6.21 -0.34
CA ALA A 342 5.23 7.50 -0.86
C ALA A 342 3.72 7.52 -1.15
N ILE A 343 3.18 6.46 -1.75
CA ILE A 343 1.75 6.31 -2.03
C ILE A 343 0.94 6.30 -0.74
N LEU A 344 1.34 5.49 0.25
CA LEU A 344 0.59 5.37 1.51
C LEU A 344 0.63 6.66 2.34
N ARG A 345 1.76 7.36 2.39
CA ARG A 345 1.86 8.66 3.06
C ARG A 345 0.95 9.71 2.41
N LEU A 346 0.93 9.78 1.09
CA LEU A 346 0.00 10.65 0.37
C LEU A 346 -1.46 10.26 0.64
N ALA A 347 -1.76 8.96 0.63
CA ALA A 347 -3.10 8.45 0.92
C ALA A 347 -3.54 8.77 2.35
N GLN A 348 -2.65 8.69 3.34
CA GLN A 348 -2.94 9.12 4.71
C GLN A 348 -3.32 10.59 4.77
N ASN A 349 -2.50 11.46 4.17
CA ASN A 349 -2.75 12.89 4.17
C ASN A 349 -4.09 13.24 3.48
N VAL A 350 -4.36 12.63 2.33
CA VAL A 350 -5.62 12.84 1.60
C VAL A 350 -6.80 12.35 2.44
N THR A 351 -6.75 11.14 2.99
CA THR A 351 -7.88 10.54 3.72
C THR A 351 -8.13 11.16 5.09
N ASP A 352 -7.10 11.71 5.75
CA ASP A 352 -7.26 12.43 7.01
C ASP A 352 -7.98 13.77 6.83
N GLY A 353 -7.74 14.44 5.70
CA GLY A 353 -8.25 15.78 5.42
C GLY A 353 -9.36 15.86 4.37
N LEU A 354 -9.98 14.75 3.96
CA LEU A 354 -11.09 14.77 3.00
C LEU A 354 -12.21 15.69 3.49
N HIS A 355 -12.61 16.61 2.63
CA HIS A 355 -13.68 17.57 2.87
C HIS A 355 -14.90 17.28 1.99
N VAL A 356 -16.08 17.19 2.60
CA VAL A 356 -17.36 17.02 1.89
C VAL A 356 -18.07 18.36 1.77
N ASN A 357 -18.35 18.80 0.57
CA ASN A 357 -19.17 20.00 0.30
C ASN A 357 -20.65 19.61 0.36
N GLU A 358 -21.20 19.43 1.58
CA GLU A 358 -22.53 18.86 1.81
C GLU A 358 -23.64 19.59 1.02
N LYS A 359 -23.56 20.92 0.86
CA LYS A 359 -24.55 21.69 0.09
C LYS A 359 -24.51 21.39 -1.41
N ILE A 360 -23.33 21.07 -1.95
CA ILE A 360 -23.19 20.64 -3.35
C ILE A 360 -23.73 19.23 -3.52
N VAL A 361 -23.41 18.33 -2.59
CA VAL A 361 -23.95 16.97 -2.55
C VAL A 361 -25.47 16.99 -2.48
N GLU A 362 -26.04 17.76 -1.55
CA GLU A 362 -27.49 17.93 -1.40
C GLU A 362 -28.14 18.47 -2.68
N LYS A 363 -27.56 19.50 -3.30
CA LYS A 363 -28.03 20.04 -4.58
C LYS A 363 -28.09 18.98 -5.67
N THR A 364 -27.03 18.20 -5.83
CA THR A 364 -26.96 17.13 -6.82
C THR A 364 -28.01 16.04 -6.56
N VAL A 365 -28.21 15.67 -5.30
CA VAL A 365 -29.25 14.72 -4.91
C VAL A 365 -30.63 15.26 -5.28
N ARG A 366 -30.95 16.49 -4.91
CA ARG A 366 -32.25 17.11 -5.21
C ARG A 366 -32.57 17.21 -6.69
N GLU A 367 -31.55 17.39 -7.53
CA GLU A 367 -31.71 17.43 -8.99
C GLU A 367 -32.16 16.09 -9.58
N TYR A 368 -31.65 14.97 -9.06
CA TYR A 368 -31.98 13.65 -9.60
C TYR A 368 -33.03 12.86 -8.81
N LEU A 369 -33.33 13.29 -7.58
CA LEU A 369 -34.27 12.57 -6.71
C LEU A 369 -35.68 12.42 -7.31
N PRO A 370 -36.27 13.40 -8.01
CA PRO A 370 -37.57 13.22 -8.67
C PRO A 370 -37.59 12.06 -9.67
N PHE A 371 -36.50 11.86 -10.42
CA PHE A 371 -36.37 10.72 -11.36
C PHE A 371 -36.21 9.40 -10.62
N ILE A 372 -35.43 9.38 -9.54
CA ILE A 372 -35.18 8.18 -8.71
C ILE A 372 -36.45 7.73 -7.99
N ALA A 373 -37.28 8.70 -7.56
CA ALA A 373 -38.49 8.47 -6.77
C ALA A 373 -39.74 8.14 -7.62
N THR A 374 -39.62 8.08 -8.94
CA THR A 374 -40.79 7.87 -9.84
C THR A 374 -41.61 6.62 -9.50
N GLU A 375 -40.96 5.53 -9.07
CA GLU A 375 -41.67 4.33 -8.65
C GLU A 375 -42.52 4.58 -7.38
N ASN A 376 -41.95 5.28 -6.39
CA ASN A 376 -42.64 5.62 -5.16
C ASN A 376 -43.81 6.57 -5.42
N LEU A 377 -43.59 7.58 -6.28
CA LEU A 377 -44.65 8.50 -6.70
C LEU A 377 -45.79 7.76 -7.42
N MET A 378 -45.44 6.83 -8.29
CA MET A 378 -46.44 5.94 -8.95
C MET A 378 -47.27 5.15 -7.92
N MET A 379 -46.60 4.58 -6.92
CA MET A 379 -47.30 3.77 -5.89
C MET A 379 -48.20 4.64 -5.01
N GLU A 380 -47.80 5.87 -4.69
CA GLU A 380 -48.67 6.82 -3.97
C GLU A 380 -49.87 7.25 -4.84
N GLY A 381 -49.67 7.50 -6.13
CA GLY A 381 -50.75 7.76 -7.07
C GLY A 381 -51.76 6.59 -7.16
N VAL A 382 -51.28 5.35 -7.14
CA VAL A 382 -52.15 4.15 -7.11
C VAL A 382 -52.93 4.10 -5.80
N LYS A 383 -52.34 4.41 -4.65
CA LYS A 383 -53.07 4.47 -3.37
C LYS A 383 -54.18 5.53 -3.39
N ASN A 384 -54.02 6.60 -4.15
CA ASN A 384 -54.99 7.68 -4.36
C ASN A 384 -56.05 7.29 -5.44
N GLY A 385 -56.03 6.05 -5.97
CA GLY A 385 -57.00 5.54 -6.90
C GLY A 385 -56.62 5.61 -8.37
N GLY A 386 -55.38 6.00 -8.71
CA GLY A 386 -54.89 6.01 -10.07
C GLY A 386 -54.61 4.63 -10.66
N ASP A 387 -54.75 4.48 -11.98
CA ASP A 387 -54.38 3.28 -12.70
C ASP A 387 -52.86 3.18 -12.89
N ARG A 388 -52.26 2.07 -12.43
CA ARG A 388 -50.83 1.86 -12.47
C ARG A 388 -50.19 1.98 -13.85
N GLN A 389 -50.86 1.49 -14.88
CA GLN A 389 -50.34 1.48 -16.25
C GLN A 389 -50.39 2.92 -16.84
N GLN A 390 -51.48 3.63 -16.57
CA GLN A 390 -51.63 5.02 -16.98
C GLN A 390 -50.62 5.89 -16.28
N LEU A 391 -50.44 5.78 -14.96
CA LEU A 391 -49.45 6.50 -14.21
C LEU A 391 -48.02 6.22 -14.71
N HIS A 392 -47.67 4.98 -15.01
CA HIS A 392 -46.41 4.62 -15.58
C HIS A 392 -46.13 5.32 -16.92
N GLU A 393 -47.13 5.40 -17.82
CA GLU A 393 -46.94 6.10 -19.11
C GLU A 393 -46.81 7.60 -18.95
N ILE A 394 -47.55 8.20 -18.02
CA ILE A 394 -47.42 9.62 -17.68
C ILE A 394 -46.00 9.88 -17.16
N ILE A 395 -45.51 9.09 -16.19
CA ILE A 395 -44.12 9.22 -15.64
C ILE A 395 -43.09 9.10 -16.77
N ARG A 396 -43.23 8.12 -17.67
CA ARG A 396 -42.34 7.91 -18.79
C ARG A 396 -42.27 9.16 -19.67
N THR A 397 -43.41 9.71 -20.04
CA THR A 397 -43.51 10.86 -20.93
C THR A 397 -42.94 12.11 -20.28
N CYS A 398 -43.36 12.44 -19.07
CA CYS A 398 -42.85 13.59 -18.30
C CYS A 398 -41.37 13.50 -18.05
N SER A 399 -40.82 12.30 -17.69
CA SER A 399 -39.40 12.09 -17.45
C SER A 399 -38.58 12.30 -18.75
N MET A 400 -39.07 11.85 -19.91
CA MET A 400 -38.38 12.04 -21.17
C MET A 400 -38.36 13.54 -21.57
N ASP A 401 -39.47 14.25 -21.36
CA ASP A 401 -39.56 15.69 -21.62
C ASP A 401 -38.64 16.47 -20.68
N ALA A 402 -38.68 16.21 -19.36
CA ALA A 402 -37.80 16.85 -18.40
C ALA A 402 -36.30 16.59 -18.72
N THR A 403 -35.96 15.36 -19.14
CA THR A 403 -34.59 15.04 -19.58
C THR A 403 -34.18 15.80 -20.85
N ALA A 404 -35.09 15.97 -21.81
CA ALA A 404 -34.83 16.76 -23.03
C ALA A 404 -34.62 18.24 -22.71
N LYS A 405 -35.48 18.81 -21.87
CA LYS A 405 -35.33 20.20 -21.37
C LYS A 405 -34.00 20.38 -20.62
N MET A 406 -33.63 19.43 -19.74
CA MET A 406 -32.36 19.47 -19.03
C MET A 406 -31.16 19.53 -20.00
N LYS A 407 -31.14 18.68 -21.03
CA LYS A 407 -30.09 18.66 -22.07
C LYS A 407 -30.01 19.92 -22.91
N ASN A 408 -31.13 20.58 -23.10
CA ASN A 408 -31.20 21.84 -23.81
C ASN A 408 -30.85 23.07 -22.94
N GLY A 409 -30.59 22.86 -21.62
CA GLY A 409 -30.35 23.97 -20.69
C GLY A 409 -31.59 24.76 -20.32
N GLU A 410 -32.77 24.21 -20.61
CA GLU A 410 -34.07 24.81 -20.29
C GLU A 410 -34.47 24.52 -18.84
N ARG A 411 -35.40 25.32 -18.32
CA ARG A 411 -35.99 25.03 -17.00
C ARG A 411 -36.91 23.79 -17.10
N TRP A 412 -36.83 22.93 -16.13
CA TRP A 412 -37.67 21.74 -16.02
C TRP A 412 -38.11 21.55 -14.55
N ASP A 413 -39.24 20.91 -14.36
CA ASP A 413 -39.78 20.59 -13.02
C ASP A 413 -40.67 19.34 -13.15
N LEU A 414 -40.06 18.16 -13.06
CA LEU A 414 -40.78 16.90 -13.24
C LEU A 414 -41.96 16.76 -12.27
N LEU A 415 -41.84 17.25 -11.02
CA LEU A 415 -42.92 17.14 -10.04
C LEU A 415 -44.11 18.05 -10.40
N ALA A 416 -43.84 19.24 -10.91
CA ALA A 416 -44.90 20.10 -11.41
C ALA A 416 -45.60 19.46 -12.63
N ASP A 417 -44.80 18.96 -13.58
CA ASP A 417 -45.35 18.31 -14.80
C ASP A 417 -46.21 17.09 -14.43
N LEU A 418 -45.79 16.27 -13.42
CA LEU A 418 -46.60 15.14 -12.92
C LEU A 418 -47.86 15.58 -12.15
N ALA A 419 -47.80 16.65 -11.36
CA ALA A 419 -48.91 17.16 -10.59
C ALA A 419 -50.02 17.78 -11.47
N ASP A 420 -49.69 18.21 -12.68
CA ASP A 420 -50.65 18.68 -13.67
C ASP A 420 -51.54 17.54 -14.22
N HIS A 421 -51.21 16.29 -13.95
CA HIS A 421 -52.00 15.11 -14.33
C HIS A 421 -52.93 14.69 -13.19
N PRO A 422 -54.25 14.92 -13.34
CA PRO A 422 -55.23 14.60 -12.26
C PRO A 422 -55.28 13.14 -11.86
N GLU A 423 -54.76 12.23 -12.70
CA GLU A 423 -54.69 10.80 -12.47
C GLU A 423 -53.79 10.42 -11.28
N PHE A 424 -52.83 11.28 -10.89
CA PHE A 424 -52.02 11.11 -9.67
C PHE A 424 -52.78 11.37 -8.38
N GLY A 425 -53.81 12.28 -8.43
CA GLY A 425 -54.52 12.67 -7.23
C GLY A 425 -53.64 13.29 -6.17
N MET A 426 -52.51 13.92 -6.55
CA MET A 426 -51.54 14.53 -5.67
C MET A 426 -51.15 15.91 -6.19
N THR A 427 -50.99 16.84 -5.27
CA THR A 427 -50.37 18.14 -5.53
C THR A 427 -48.85 18.00 -5.56
N LYS A 428 -48.17 18.96 -6.18
CA LYS A 428 -46.70 19.02 -6.16
C LYS A 428 -46.14 18.98 -4.73
N GLN A 429 -46.79 19.70 -3.77
CA GLN A 429 -46.33 19.75 -2.38
C GLN A 429 -46.43 18.36 -1.70
N GLU A 430 -47.47 17.58 -2.00
CA GLU A 430 -47.61 16.20 -1.51
C GLU A 430 -46.57 15.29 -2.13
N MET A 431 -46.25 15.45 -3.42
CA MET A 431 -45.16 14.73 -4.08
C MET A 431 -43.80 15.07 -3.46
N GLU A 432 -43.51 16.36 -3.20
CA GLU A 432 -42.27 16.79 -2.53
C GLU A 432 -42.14 16.19 -1.10
N ALA A 433 -43.24 15.99 -0.39
CA ALA A 433 -43.21 15.41 0.96
C ALA A 433 -42.81 13.92 0.98
N VAL A 434 -42.92 13.21 -0.14
CA VAL A 434 -42.48 11.81 -0.31
C VAL A 434 -40.99 11.73 -0.59
N LEU A 435 -40.34 12.84 -0.96
CA LEU A 435 -38.96 12.89 -1.42
C LEU A 435 -37.95 13.12 -0.26
N ASP A 436 -37.96 12.22 0.73
CA ASP A 436 -36.86 12.16 1.70
C ASP A 436 -35.71 11.34 1.09
N PRO A 437 -34.53 11.95 0.84
CA PRO A 437 -33.40 11.24 0.24
C PRO A 437 -32.98 9.98 1.02
N MET A 438 -33.17 9.96 2.35
CA MET A 438 -32.78 8.81 3.18
C MET A 438 -33.58 7.54 2.83
N LEU A 439 -34.81 7.67 2.36
CA LEU A 439 -35.66 6.54 1.96
C LEU A 439 -35.10 5.80 0.74
N TYR A 440 -34.19 6.43 -0.01
CA TYR A 440 -33.64 5.91 -1.26
C TYR A 440 -32.19 5.41 -1.15
N THR A 441 -31.61 5.43 0.07
CA THR A 441 -30.24 4.94 0.30
C THR A 441 -30.17 3.46 0.71
N GLY A 442 -31.30 2.78 0.79
CA GLY A 442 -31.39 1.38 1.19
C GLY A 442 -30.68 1.12 2.54
N ARG A 443 -29.85 0.11 2.58
CA ARG A 443 -29.12 -0.30 3.79
C ARG A 443 -27.72 0.34 3.92
N CYS A 444 -27.45 1.47 3.28
CA CYS A 444 -26.11 2.08 3.27
C CYS A 444 -25.57 2.33 4.67
N ALA A 445 -26.34 3.00 5.55
CA ALA A 445 -25.90 3.32 6.91
C ALA A 445 -25.58 2.06 7.72
N GLU A 446 -26.49 1.06 7.69
CA GLU A 446 -26.30 -0.23 8.36
C GLU A 446 -25.06 -0.99 7.85
N GLN A 447 -24.82 -0.99 6.54
CA GLN A 447 -23.65 -1.62 5.95
C GLN A 447 -22.36 -0.94 6.39
N VAL A 448 -22.35 0.40 6.49
CA VAL A 448 -21.20 1.16 7.00
C VAL A 448 -20.94 0.80 8.45
N GLU A 449 -21.94 0.85 9.32
CA GLU A 449 -21.82 0.53 10.75
C GLU A 449 -21.28 -0.90 10.96
N SER A 450 -21.86 -1.85 10.26
CA SER A 450 -21.41 -3.25 10.33
C SER A 450 -19.97 -3.41 9.90
N TYR A 451 -19.56 -2.74 8.81
CA TYR A 451 -18.21 -2.87 8.28
C TYR A 451 -17.18 -2.13 9.15
N VAL A 452 -17.47 -0.93 9.63
CA VAL A 452 -16.62 -0.19 10.57
C VAL A 452 -16.40 -1.00 11.84
N LYS A 453 -17.47 -1.62 12.39
CA LYS A 453 -17.36 -2.52 13.54
C LYS A 453 -16.44 -3.72 13.29
N LYS A 454 -16.50 -4.30 12.09
CA LYS A 454 -15.62 -5.41 11.68
C LYS A 454 -14.15 -5.00 11.59
N VAL A 455 -13.88 -3.78 11.12
CA VAL A 455 -12.52 -3.24 10.92
C VAL A 455 -11.92 -2.70 12.22
N ALA A 456 -12.73 -2.27 13.18
CA ALA A 456 -12.29 -1.64 14.43
C ALA A 456 -11.17 -2.40 15.18
N PRO A 457 -11.19 -3.74 15.31
CA PRO A 457 -10.09 -4.48 15.96
C PRO A 457 -8.75 -4.35 15.23
N LEU A 458 -8.75 -4.22 13.90
CA LEU A 458 -7.53 -4.13 13.08
C LEU A 458 -6.80 -2.80 13.31
N ILE A 459 -7.56 -1.73 13.57
CA ILE A 459 -7.05 -0.36 13.72
C ILE A 459 -6.97 0.09 15.19
N ALA A 460 -7.20 -0.81 16.13
CA ALA A 460 -7.12 -0.50 17.55
C ALA A 460 -5.67 -0.13 17.95
N GLY A 461 -5.50 1.02 18.62
CA GLY A 461 -4.18 1.49 19.08
C GLY A 461 -3.28 2.08 17.97
N ILE A 462 -3.78 2.25 16.75
CA ILE A 462 -3.02 2.91 15.69
C ILE A 462 -2.90 4.40 16.02
N ASP A 463 -1.65 4.88 16.10
CA ASP A 463 -1.34 6.29 16.20
C ASP A 463 -1.67 6.99 14.88
N ARG A 464 -2.35 8.15 14.98
CA ARG A 464 -2.86 8.91 13.84
C ARG A 464 -2.04 10.16 13.56
N GLU A 465 -0.77 10.21 13.97
CA GLU A 465 0.08 11.32 13.59
C GLU A 465 0.08 11.50 12.07
N GLN A 466 -0.18 12.72 11.63
CA GLN A 466 -0.18 13.05 10.21
C GLN A 466 1.20 12.81 9.62
N ALA A 467 1.25 12.11 8.49
CA ALA A 467 2.46 12.01 7.73
C ALA A 467 2.87 13.41 7.22
N GLU A 468 4.02 13.92 7.64
CA GLU A 468 4.62 15.09 7.00
C GLU A 468 4.88 14.77 5.52
N ILE A 469 4.33 15.59 4.64
CA ILE A 469 4.52 15.45 3.20
C ILE A 469 5.44 16.55 2.74
N ASN A 470 6.64 16.20 2.34
CA ASN A 470 7.57 17.11 1.66
C ASN A 470 7.18 17.20 0.18
N ILE A 471 6.32 18.16 -0.15
CA ILE A 471 5.86 18.36 -1.54
C ILE A 471 6.41 19.65 -2.10
#